data_75fcb83cb04cd1a32d2e54bcb84c6787
#
_entry.id   75fcb83cb04cd1a32d2e54bcb84c6787
#
_cell.length_a   1.000
_cell.length_b   1.000
_cell.length_c   1.000
_cell.angle_alpha   90.00
_cell.angle_beta   90.00
_cell.angle_gamma   90.00
#
_symmetry.space_group_name_H-M   'P 1'
#
loop_
_entity.id
_entity.type
_entity.pdbx_description
1 polymer ?
#
loop_
_entity_poly.entity_id
_entity_poly.type
_entity_poly.pdbx_seq_one_letter_code
_entity_poly.pdbx_strand_id
1 'polypeptide(L)'
;MKVTVYLSTYNQEAYVAQALDSILMQKTSFDFEIIAADDCSTDGTQTIILDYVNRHPGKIIPFFTNPNVGGCKKLTDVIDAGLFRGEYLAWLEGDDYWLGEDRLQTLVDFLEEHPEYSRVSHKRLVIDENGTEKGFDISDAVLEKPFTIDDFLAGRNYSDFGSVFRNYFKTAGQKYHPLLQSSRNVCDFQDMFITQDFGSVYVLDRCFGVYRSRSAAGHSNYNSITTAAFRCRENIRLARAVEDFYHGKYDLFPLIRRNQTRLLTISLGDETAWDAAAAEIPDTKAIAAELLYLAWRGKRKQEIAFLRRKISGLTIPAALRGLKRLSEKLRKIPHDDQRRGYRKE
;
A
#
# COMPACT_ATOMS: atom_id res chain seq x y z
N MET A 1 14.96 16.72 18.08
CA MET A 1 13.62 16.38 17.56
C MET A 1 13.42 14.89 17.69
N LYS A 2 12.42 14.44 18.46
CA LYS A 2 12.17 13.01 18.67
C LYS A 2 11.40 12.40 17.49
N VAL A 3 10.32 13.05 17.08
CA VAL A 3 9.49 12.58 15.95
C VAL A 3 9.37 13.67 14.88
N THR A 4 9.52 13.29 13.61
CA THR A 4 9.05 14.07 12.48
C THR A 4 7.81 13.39 11.91
N VAL A 5 6.69 14.10 11.89
CA VAL A 5 5.45 13.65 11.24
C VAL A 5 5.48 14.09 9.79
N TYR A 6 5.37 13.15 8.86
CA TYR A 6 5.22 13.42 7.44
C TYR A 6 3.74 13.37 7.06
N LEU A 7 3.17 14.54 6.79
CA LEU A 7 1.81 14.70 6.28
C LEU A 7 1.88 14.87 4.76
N SER A 8 1.41 13.89 4.02
CA SER A 8 1.40 13.89 2.55
C SER A 8 0.06 14.38 2.04
N THR A 9 0.05 15.42 1.19
CA THR A 9 -1.18 15.99 0.64
C THR A 9 -1.16 16.16 -0.88
N TYR A 10 -2.35 16.06 -1.49
CA TYR A 10 -2.65 16.48 -2.86
C TYR A 10 -4.16 16.59 -3.05
N ASN A 11 -4.69 17.80 -3.30
CA ASN A 11 -6.11 18.11 -3.50
C ASN A 11 -7.01 17.54 -2.37
N GLN A 12 -6.76 17.97 -1.14
CA GLN A 12 -7.41 17.48 0.08
C GLN A 12 -7.96 18.62 0.96
N GLU A 13 -8.41 19.75 0.35
CA GLU A 13 -8.91 20.93 1.07
C GLU A 13 -10.03 20.61 2.08
N ALA A 14 -10.87 19.61 1.77
CA ALA A 14 -11.97 19.21 2.65
C ALA A 14 -11.51 18.45 3.91
N TYR A 15 -10.25 18.01 4.00
CA TYR A 15 -9.80 17.04 5.00
C TYR A 15 -8.53 17.44 5.73
N VAL A 16 -7.62 18.17 5.07
CA VAL A 16 -6.28 18.47 5.58
C VAL A 16 -6.30 19.21 6.93
N ALA A 17 -7.33 20.02 7.20
CA ALA A 17 -7.52 20.66 8.50
C ALA A 17 -7.70 19.62 9.61
N GLN A 18 -8.57 18.64 9.42
CA GLN A 18 -8.78 17.57 10.41
C GLN A 18 -7.53 16.69 10.58
N ALA A 19 -6.79 16.44 9.50
CA ALA A 19 -5.51 15.73 9.59
C ALA A 19 -4.52 16.51 10.48
N LEU A 20 -4.34 17.80 10.25
CA LEU A 20 -3.47 18.67 11.04
C LEU A 20 -3.90 18.76 12.50
N ASP A 21 -5.21 18.96 12.77
CA ASP A 21 -5.74 18.99 14.13
C ASP A 21 -5.46 17.67 14.88
N SER A 22 -5.61 16.54 14.19
CA SER A 22 -5.36 15.21 14.78
C SER A 22 -3.90 14.97 15.14
N ILE A 23 -2.96 15.61 14.43
CA ILE A 23 -1.54 15.59 14.78
C ILE A 23 -1.25 16.56 15.92
N LEU A 24 -1.80 17.77 15.85
CA LEU A 24 -1.54 18.83 16.85
C LEU A 24 -2.11 18.52 18.23
N MET A 25 -3.19 17.71 18.31
CA MET A 25 -3.75 17.28 19.60
C MET A 25 -2.86 16.29 20.38
N GLN A 26 -1.80 15.75 19.77
CA GLN A 26 -0.98 14.72 20.39
C GLN A 26 -0.26 15.27 21.64
N LYS A 27 -0.39 14.55 22.74
CA LYS A 27 0.31 14.81 24.02
C LYS A 27 1.50 13.87 24.14
N THR A 28 2.69 14.45 24.16
CA THR A 28 3.95 13.71 24.24
C THR A 28 4.88 14.30 25.27
N SER A 29 5.72 13.47 25.89
CA SER A 29 6.83 13.88 26.76
C SER A 29 8.05 14.39 25.98
N PHE A 30 7.98 14.34 24.64
CA PHE A 30 9.04 14.72 23.72
C PHE A 30 8.55 15.72 22.66
N ASP A 31 9.50 16.37 22.01
CA ASP A 31 9.20 17.30 20.91
C ASP A 31 9.00 16.56 19.59
N PHE A 32 8.00 16.99 18.82
CA PHE A 32 7.76 16.58 17.45
C PHE A 32 7.48 17.78 16.54
N GLU A 33 7.73 17.58 15.26
CA GLU A 33 7.46 18.55 14.18
C GLU A 33 6.64 17.89 13.07
N ILE A 34 6.06 18.71 12.20
CA ILE A 34 5.23 18.27 11.08
C ILE A 34 5.84 18.79 9.79
N ILE A 35 6.16 17.91 8.85
CA ILE A 35 6.45 18.27 7.46
C ILE A 35 5.15 18.12 6.68
N ALA A 36 4.52 19.25 6.34
CA ALA A 36 3.32 19.27 5.51
C ALA A 36 3.73 19.34 4.03
N ALA A 37 3.82 18.17 3.40
CA ALA A 37 4.31 18.01 2.04
C ALA A 37 3.15 17.93 1.04
N ASP A 38 2.99 18.97 0.22
CA ASP A 38 1.95 19.08 -0.80
C ASP A 38 2.51 18.91 -2.21
N ASP A 39 1.84 18.12 -3.04
CA ASP A 39 2.27 17.80 -4.40
C ASP A 39 1.62 18.70 -5.46
N CYS A 40 1.76 20.02 -5.30
CA CYS A 40 1.20 21.02 -6.22
C CYS A 40 -0.34 20.94 -6.30
N SER A 41 -1.03 20.99 -5.16
CA SER A 41 -2.49 21.05 -5.12
C SER A 41 -3.04 22.26 -5.88
N THR A 42 -4.18 22.05 -6.53
CA THR A 42 -4.91 23.07 -7.30
C THR A 42 -6.16 23.59 -6.60
N ASP A 43 -6.48 23.02 -5.44
CA ASP A 43 -7.57 23.43 -4.54
C ASP A 43 -7.05 24.28 -3.36
N GLY A 44 -7.85 24.46 -2.32
CA GLY A 44 -7.50 25.24 -1.13
C GLY A 44 -6.50 24.57 -0.18
N THR A 45 -5.98 23.35 -0.47
CA THR A 45 -5.12 22.59 0.44
C THR A 45 -3.91 23.38 0.93
N GLN A 46 -3.15 24.00 0.01
CA GLN A 46 -1.95 24.79 0.38
C GLN A 46 -2.29 26.00 1.23
N THR A 47 -3.40 26.67 0.93
CA THR A 47 -3.88 27.83 1.72
C THR A 47 -4.19 27.44 3.16
N ILE A 48 -4.84 26.30 3.36
CA ILE A 48 -5.13 25.77 4.70
C ILE A 48 -3.84 25.42 5.43
N ILE A 49 -2.90 24.74 4.79
CA ILE A 49 -1.60 24.41 5.39
C ILE A 49 -0.87 25.67 5.84
N LEU A 50 -0.82 26.72 5.02
CA LEU A 50 -0.16 27.97 5.35
C LEU A 50 -0.84 28.70 6.52
N ASP A 51 -2.17 28.66 6.64
CA ASP A 51 -2.88 29.17 7.80
C ASP A 51 -2.45 28.43 9.10
N TYR A 52 -2.33 27.10 9.04
CA TYR A 52 -1.83 26.32 10.19
C TYR A 52 -0.36 26.63 10.51
N VAL A 53 0.51 26.83 9.52
CA VAL A 53 1.90 27.25 9.72
C VAL A 53 1.95 28.59 10.48
N ASN A 54 1.11 29.54 10.09
CA ASN A 54 1.05 30.87 10.74
C ASN A 54 0.55 30.77 12.19
N ARG A 55 -0.41 29.90 12.47
CA ARG A 55 -0.96 29.69 13.83
C ARG A 55 -0.03 28.88 14.73
N HIS A 56 0.86 28.06 14.16
CA HIS A 56 1.77 27.17 14.89
C HIS A 56 3.23 27.37 14.44
N PRO A 57 3.83 28.55 14.66
CA PRO A 57 5.15 28.90 14.16
C PRO A 57 6.22 27.92 14.70
N GLY A 58 7.06 27.39 13.81
CA GLY A 58 8.12 26.46 14.15
C GLY A 58 7.68 25.00 14.37
N LYS A 59 6.37 24.73 14.41
CA LYS A 59 5.82 23.38 14.59
C LYS A 59 5.56 22.68 13.25
N ILE A 60 5.13 23.43 12.23
CA ILE A 60 4.79 22.94 10.90
C ILE A 60 5.75 23.54 9.88
N ILE A 61 6.35 22.70 9.07
CA ILE A 61 7.27 23.05 8.00
C ILE A 61 6.57 22.71 6.69
N PRO A 62 6.16 23.69 5.87
CA PRO A 62 5.55 23.44 4.59
C PRO A 62 6.63 23.03 3.58
N PHE A 63 6.32 22.02 2.75
CA PHE A 63 7.13 21.60 1.62
C PHE A 63 6.24 21.41 0.41
N PHE A 64 6.29 22.33 -0.55
CA PHE A 64 5.41 22.33 -1.72
C PHE A 64 6.23 22.06 -2.97
N THR A 65 5.83 21.06 -3.75
CA THR A 65 6.42 20.82 -5.07
C THR A 65 5.76 21.70 -6.13
N ASN A 66 6.50 21.98 -7.18
CA ASN A 66 5.99 22.65 -8.38
C ASN A 66 6.91 22.28 -9.56
N PRO A 67 6.43 21.51 -10.55
CA PRO A 67 5.06 20.98 -10.74
C PRO A 67 4.74 19.79 -9.82
N ASN A 68 3.55 19.18 -9.99
CA ASN A 68 3.19 17.89 -9.39
C ASN A 68 4.17 16.81 -9.86
N VAL A 69 4.89 16.21 -8.93
CA VAL A 69 5.96 15.23 -9.19
C VAL A 69 5.55 13.79 -8.87
N GLY A 70 4.46 13.59 -8.14
CA GLY A 70 3.99 12.32 -7.61
C GLY A 70 4.52 12.03 -6.20
N GLY A 71 3.76 11.23 -5.44
CA GLY A 71 4.02 10.99 -4.02
C GLY A 71 5.41 10.45 -3.72
N CYS A 72 5.92 9.53 -4.54
CA CYS A 72 7.23 8.92 -4.32
C CYS A 72 8.39 9.89 -4.58
N LYS A 73 8.30 10.71 -5.63
CA LYS A 73 9.30 11.75 -5.89
C LYS A 73 9.27 12.83 -4.81
N LYS A 74 8.08 13.29 -4.41
CA LYS A 74 7.91 14.24 -3.30
C LYS A 74 8.54 13.71 -2.00
N LEU A 75 8.34 12.42 -1.68
CA LEU A 75 8.96 11.79 -0.52
C LEU A 75 10.50 11.84 -0.60
N THR A 76 11.09 11.45 -1.73
CA THR A 76 12.54 11.49 -1.89
C THR A 76 13.09 12.91 -1.88
N ASP A 77 12.35 13.90 -2.38
CA ASP A 77 12.74 15.31 -2.30
C ASP A 77 12.76 15.83 -0.85
N VAL A 78 11.81 15.41 -0.01
CA VAL A 78 11.80 15.72 1.43
C VAL A 78 12.99 15.07 2.15
N ILE A 79 13.36 13.83 1.77
CA ILE A 79 14.55 13.13 2.29
C ILE A 79 15.81 13.92 1.90
N ASP A 80 15.94 14.28 0.62
CA ASP A 80 17.11 15.04 0.09
C ASP A 80 17.25 16.43 0.70
N ALA A 81 16.13 17.08 1.02
CA ALA A 81 16.11 18.35 1.74
C ALA A 81 16.53 18.22 3.22
N GLY A 82 16.78 17.01 3.73
CA GLY A 82 17.17 16.75 5.11
C GLY A 82 16.10 17.11 6.14
N LEU A 83 14.82 17.09 5.74
CA LEU A 83 13.73 17.51 6.59
C LEU A 83 13.28 16.42 7.59
N PHE A 84 13.63 15.17 7.37
CA PHE A 84 13.37 14.08 8.34
C PHE A 84 14.39 14.12 9.48
N ARG A 85 14.21 15.05 10.43
CA ARG A 85 15.15 15.32 11.53
C ARG A 85 14.89 14.47 12.77
N GLY A 86 13.68 13.91 12.92
CA GLY A 86 13.30 13.07 14.06
C GLY A 86 14.13 11.78 14.16
N GLU A 87 14.22 11.21 15.35
CA GLU A 87 14.73 9.84 15.56
C GLU A 87 13.72 8.82 15.02
N TYR A 88 12.45 9.18 15.10
CA TYR A 88 11.32 8.43 14.55
C TYR A 88 10.58 9.24 13.50
N LEU A 89 9.94 8.53 12.59
CA LEU A 89 9.01 9.09 11.60
C LEU A 89 7.61 8.54 11.86
N ALA A 90 6.61 9.40 11.66
CA ALA A 90 5.21 9.02 11.66
C ALA A 90 4.57 9.52 10.36
N TRP A 91 3.79 8.69 9.68
CA TRP A 91 3.17 9.07 8.41
C TRP A 91 1.67 9.25 8.55
N LEU A 92 1.13 10.22 7.81
CA LEU A 92 -0.30 10.45 7.66
C LEU A 92 -0.60 10.99 6.27
N GLU A 93 -1.65 10.48 5.63
CA GLU A 93 -2.22 11.09 4.43
C GLU A 93 -3.21 12.19 4.82
N GLY A 94 -3.25 13.29 4.06
CA GLY A 94 -4.06 14.46 4.42
C GLY A 94 -5.57 14.27 4.33
N ASP A 95 -6.04 13.13 3.82
CA ASP A 95 -7.45 12.73 3.84
C ASP A 95 -7.81 11.77 4.99
N ASP A 96 -6.82 11.33 5.78
CA ASP A 96 -6.99 10.51 6.98
C ASP A 96 -6.82 11.36 8.26
N TYR A 97 -7.05 10.76 9.43
CA TYR A 97 -6.79 11.42 10.71
C TYR A 97 -6.53 10.42 11.83
N TRP A 98 -5.77 10.89 12.85
CA TRP A 98 -5.48 10.09 14.02
C TRP A 98 -6.57 10.16 15.07
N LEU A 99 -6.67 9.09 15.87
CA LEU A 99 -7.53 8.97 17.05
C LEU A 99 -6.66 8.91 18.31
N GLY A 100 -7.19 9.47 19.40
CA GLY A 100 -6.49 9.50 20.69
C GLY A 100 -5.35 10.54 20.73
N GLU A 101 -5.18 11.15 21.88
CA GLU A 101 -4.13 12.16 22.12
C GLU A 101 -2.80 11.54 22.54
N ASP A 102 -2.78 10.22 22.81
CA ASP A 102 -1.65 9.44 23.32
C ASP A 102 -0.97 8.57 22.25
N ARG A 103 -1.44 8.64 20.99
CA ARG A 103 -0.97 7.77 19.91
C ARG A 103 0.54 7.84 19.69
N LEU A 104 1.08 9.06 19.51
CA LEU A 104 2.53 9.22 19.26
C LEU A 104 3.36 8.75 20.45
N GLN A 105 2.94 9.07 21.68
CA GLN A 105 3.62 8.63 22.89
C GLN A 105 3.65 7.09 22.95
N THR A 106 2.48 6.44 22.83
CA THR A 106 2.35 4.99 22.92
C THR A 106 3.22 4.27 21.88
N LEU A 107 3.23 4.75 20.63
CA LEU A 107 3.96 4.06 19.57
C LEU A 107 5.49 4.28 19.67
N VAL A 108 5.93 5.44 20.15
CA VAL A 108 7.36 5.70 20.40
C VAL A 108 7.84 4.89 21.59
N ASP A 109 7.11 4.88 22.71
CA ASP A 109 7.44 4.09 23.89
C ASP A 109 7.58 2.61 23.54
N PHE A 110 6.64 2.07 22.75
CA PHE A 110 6.74 0.70 22.27
C PHE A 110 8.06 0.44 21.53
N LEU A 111 8.44 1.32 20.61
CA LEU A 111 9.70 1.13 19.88
C LEU A 111 10.93 1.30 20.76
N GLU A 112 10.88 2.14 21.80
CA GLU A 112 11.99 2.28 22.76
C GLU A 112 12.17 1.04 23.62
N GLU A 113 11.07 0.42 24.05
CA GLU A 113 11.05 -0.82 24.83
C GLU A 113 11.43 -2.06 23.99
N HIS A 114 11.23 -1.97 22.66
CA HIS A 114 11.39 -3.09 21.72
C HIS A 114 12.37 -2.75 20.58
N PRO A 115 13.69 -2.76 20.83
CA PRO A 115 14.70 -2.39 19.83
C PRO A 115 14.80 -3.34 18.64
N GLU A 116 14.23 -4.55 18.75
CA GLU A 116 14.14 -5.53 17.66
C GLU A 116 13.17 -5.14 16.55
N TYR A 117 12.23 -4.19 16.82
CA TYR A 117 11.32 -3.68 15.83
C TYR A 117 11.80 -2.36 15.25
N SER A 118 11.75 -2.26 13.93
CA SER A 118 12.01 -1.01 13.20
C SER A 118 10.76 -0.16 13.05
N ARG A 119 9.59 -0.78 13.13
CA ARG A 119 8.28 -0.14 12.91
C ARG A 119 7.22 -0.75 13.82
N VAL A 120 6.31 0.09 14.27
CA VAL A 120 5.07 -0.31 14.94
C VAL A 120 3.87 0.29 14.19
N SER A 121 2.88 -0.56 13.91
CA SER A 121 1.62 -0.19 13.25
C SER A 121 0.42 -0.54 14.14
N HIS A 122 -0.77 -0.14 13.73
CA HIS A 122 -2.01 -0.38 14.45
C HIS A 122 -3.20 -0.43 13.47
N LYS A 123 -4.36 -0.89 13.93
CA LYS A 123 -5.62 -0.85 13.16
C LYS A 123 -6.05 0.59 12.89
N ARG A 124 -6.64 0.81 11.72
CA ARG A 124 -7.41 2.01 11.40
C ARG A 124 -8.87 1.63 11.13
N LEU A 125 -9.79 2.43 11.63
CA LEU A 125 -11.20 2.34 11.28
C LEU A 125 -11.39 2.83 9.85
N VAL A 126 -12.00 2.01 9.01
CA VAL A 126 -12.34 2.39 7.63
C VAL A 126 -13.70 3.05 7.61
N ILE A 127 -13.79 4.25 7.05
CA ILE A 127 -15.07 4.93 6.79
C ILE A 127 -15.23 5.23 5.29
N ASP A 128 -16.47 5.23 4.81
CA ASP A 128 -16.78 5.70 3.46
C ASP A 128 -16.93 7.23 3.37
N GLU A 129 -17.29 7.74 2.18
CA GLU A 129 -17.51 9.16 1.94
C GLU A 129 -18.62 9.80 2.78
N ASN A 130 -19.54 8.99 3.31
CA ASN A 130 -20.64 9.42 4.18
C ASN A 130 -20.29 9.30 5.67
N GLY A 131 -19.07 8.87 6.00
CA GLY A 131 -18.64 8.59 7.37
C GLY A 131 -19.14 7.25 7.94
N THR A 132 -19.71 6.37 7.10
CA THR A 132 -20.20 5.07 7.54
C THR A 132 -19.02 4.12 7.77
N GLU A 133 -18.99 3.48 8.93
CA GLU A 133 -17.96 2.51 9.29
C GLU A 133 -18.05 1.23 8.45
N LYS A 134 -16.90 0.77 7.94
CA LYS A 134 -16.77 -0.45 7.11
C LYS A 134 -15.93 -1.54 7.79
N GLY A 135 -15.48 -1.33 9.02
CA GLY A 135 -14.59 -2.22 9.75
C GLY A 135 -13.16 -1.69 9.81
N PHE A 136 -12.19 -2.57 9.96
CA PHE A 136 -10.78 -2.20 10.07
C PHE A 136 -10.00 -2.53 8.79
N ASP A 137 -8.93 -1.77 8.54
CA ASP A 137 -8.09 -1.90 7.34
C ASP A 137 -7.14 -3.10 7.38
N ILE A 138 -6.95 -3.72 8.53
CA ILE A 138 -6.08 -4.88 8.71
C ILE A 138 -6.80 -6.07 9.34
N SER A 139 -6.30 -7.27 9.03
CA SER A 139 -6.84 -8.53 9.55
C SER A 139 -6.35 -8.80 10.96
N ASP A 140 -7.21 -9.39 11.81
CA ASP A 140 -6.83 -9.88 13.15
C ASP A 140 -5.67 -10.89 13.08
N ALA A 141 -5.47 -11.54 11.95
CA ALA A 141 -4.40 -12.53 11.75
C ALA A 141 -2.97 -11.97 11.87
N VAL A 142 -2.78 -10.66 11.84
CA VAL A 142 -1.47 -10.00 11.95
C VAL A 142 -1.29 -9.21 13.26
N LEU A 143 -2.31 -9.18 14.12
CA LEU A 143 -2.28 -8.42 15.36
C LEU A 143 -1.41 -9.09 16.44
N GLU A 144 -0.83 -8.28 17.31
CA GLU A 144 -0.05 -8.68 18.49
C GLU A 144 1.11 -9.65 18.16
N LYS A 145 1.75 -9.45 17.01
CA LYS A 145 2.90 -10.24 16.57
C LYS A 145 3.73 -9.52 15.50
N PRO A 146 4.97 -9.99 15.24
CA PRO A 146 5.74 -9.51 14.10
C PRO A 146 5.04 -9.79 12.78
N PHE A 147 5.01 -8.78 11.91
CA PHE A 147 4.56 -8.90 10.53
C PHE A 147 5.75 -9.26 9.64
N THR A 148 5.57 -10.25 8.77
CA THR A 148 6.63 -10.79 7.93
C THR A 148 6.33 -10.59 6.44
N ILE A 149 7.36 -10.76 5.61
CA ILE A 149 7.17 -10.82 4.14
C ILE A 149 6.24 -11.97 3.75
N ASP A 150 6.26 -13.11 4.48
CA ASP A 150 5.33 -14.21 4.21
C ASP A 150 3.87 -13.82 4.47
N ASP A 151 3.61 -13.00 5.50
CA ASP A 151 2.27 -12.44 5.73
C ASP A 151 1.84 -11.58 4.52
N PHE A 152 2.74 -10.74 4.02
CA PHE A 152 2.47 -9.93 2.83
C PHE A 152 2.23 -10.78 1.58
N LEU A 153 3.06 -11.77 1.31
CA LEU A 153 2.90 -12.70 0.19
C LEU A 153 1.60 -13.49 0.29
N ALA A 154 1.15 -13.80 1.50
CA ALA A 154 -0.16 -14.41 1.76
C ALA A 154 -1.34 -13.44 1.54
N GLY A 155 -1.07 -12.18 1.24
CA GLY A 155 -2.09 -11.14 0.99
C GLY A 155 -2.58 -10.44 2.24
N ARG A 156 -1.87 -10.58 3.37
CA ARG A 156 -2.10 -9.79 4.58
C ARG A 156 -1.41 -8.44 4.44
N ASN A 157 -1.84 -7.47 5.22
CA ASN A 157 -1.28 -6.12 5.21
C ASN A 157 -1.19 -5.56 6.63
N TYR A 158 -0.31 -4.62 6.86
CA TYR A 158 -0.34 -3.70 8.00
C TYR A 158 -0.59 -2.27 7.49
N SER A 159 -0.99 -1.38 8.39
CA SER A 159 -1.23 0.01 8.02
C SER A 159 0.08 0.80 7.99
N ASP A 160 0.62 1.03 6.79
CA ASP A 160 1.87 1.76 6.61
C ASP A 160 1.72 3.23 7.05
N PHE A 161 0.73 3.94 6.52
CA PHE A 161 0.40 5.31 6.92
C PHE A 161 -0.22 5.43 8.33
N GLY A 162 -0.49 4.31 9.00
CA GLY A 162 -0.85 4.27 10.42
C GLY A 162 0.35 4.06 11.34
N SER A 163 1.58 3.97 10.85
CA SER A 163 2.74 3.52 11.61
C SER A 163 3.61 4.65 12.17
N VAL A 164 4.44 4.27 13.15
CA VAL A 164 5.64 5.02 13.57
C VAL A 164 6.84 4.10 13.37
N PHE A 165 7.96 4.62 12.90
CA PHE A 165 9.13 3.83 12.60
C PHE A 165 10.45 4.57 12.87
N ARG A 166 11.53 3.83 13.08
CA ARG A 166 12.87 4.38 13.25
C ARG A 166 13.30 5.09 11.96
N ASN A 167 13.85 6.28 12.09
CA ASN A 167 14.24 7.07 10.94
C ASN A 167 15.50 6.51 10.26
N TYR A 168 15.32 5.45 9.49
CA TYR A 168 16.41 4.83 8.73
C TYR A 168 16.86 5.68 7.53
N PHE A 169 16.09 6.66 7.09
CA PHE A 169 16.50 7.55 6.01
C PHE A 169 17.72 8.43 6.39
N LYS A 170 17.90 8.73 7.68
CA LYS A 170 19.11 9.43 8.16
C LYS A 170 20.39 8.68 7.86
N THR A 171 20.39 7.35 7.97
CA THR A 171 21.56 6.50 7.78
C THR A 171 21.65 5.92 6.39
N ALA A 172 20.51 5.64 5.77
CA ALA A 172 20.43 5.07 4.43
C ALA A 172 20.67 6.10 3.33
N GLY A 173 20.42 7.40 3.60
CA GLY A 173 20.53 8.46 2.61
C GLY A 173 19.72 8.15 1.37
N GLN A 174 20.33 8.31 0.20
CA GLN A 174 19.70 8.10 -1.11
C GLN A 174 19.68 6.62 -1.58
N LYS A 175 20.17 5.68 -0.75
CA LYS A 175 20.26 4.25 -1.12
C LYS A 175 18.95 3.71 -1.74
N TYR A 176 17.82 4.09 -1.16
CA TYR A 176 16.51 3.54 -1.55
C TYR A 176 15.76 4.39 -2.58
N HIS A 177 16.30 5.53 -3.02
CA HIS A 177 15.65 6.39 -4.02
C HIS A 177 15.27 5.66 -5.31
N PRO A 178 16.15 4.83 -5.93
CA PRO A 178 15.78 4.10 -7.14
C PRO A 178 14.56 3.18 -6.92
N LEU A 179 14.49 2.55 -5.74
CA LEU A 179 13.37 1.69 -5.39
C LEU A 179 12.09 2.49 -5.11
N LEU A 180 12.15 3.53 -4.29
CA LEU A 180 10.99 4.40 -3.99
C LEU A 180 10.44 5.04 -5.27
N GLN A 181 11.32 5.56 -6.14
CA GLN A 181 10.93 6.20 -7.41
C GLN A 181 10.56 5.18 -8.51
N SER A 182 10.60 3.89 -8.23
CA SER A 182 10.08 2.88 -9.16
C SER A 182 8.56 3.00 -9.36
N SER A 183 7.82 3.71 -8.51
CA SER A 183 6.45 4.15 -8.74
C SER A 183 6.34 5.67 -8.71
N ARG A 184 5.30 6.23 -9.32
CA ARG A 184 4.98 7.65 -9.19
C ARG A 184 4.27 7.95 -7.87
N ASN A 185 3.33 7.10 -7.45
CA ASN A 185 2.41 7.40 -6.37
C ASN A 185 2.36 6.34 -5.25
N VAL A 186 2.86 5.13 -5.48
CA VAL A 186 2.78 4.02 -4.51
C VAL A 186 4.14 3.83 -3.88
N CYS A 187 4.30 4.21 -2.62
CA CYS A 187 5.54 4.07 -1.85
C CYS A 187 5.46 2.95 -0.80
N ASP A 188 4.27 2.68 -0.26
CA ASP A 188 4.00 1.70 0.80
C ASP A 188 4.45 0.28 0.43
N PHE A 189 4.27 -0.12 -0.84
CA PHE A 189 4.75 -1.40 -1.33
C PHE A 189 6.27 -1.55 -1.19
N GLN A 190 7.04 -0.55 -1.62
CA GLN A 190 8.50 -0.56 -1.57
C GLN A 190 9.00 -0.40 -0.13
N ASP A 191 8.36 0.48 0.64
CA ASP A 191 8.75 0.77 2.01
C ASP A 191 8.61 -0.45 2.93
N MET A 192 7.67 -1.34 2.65
CA MET A 192 7.56 -2.62 3.34
C MET A 192 8.87 -3.44 3.26
N PHE A 193 9.51 -3.50 2.09
CA PHE A 193 10.77 -4.23 1.90
C PHE A 193 11.95 -3.46 2.50
N ILE A 194 11.95 -2.13 2.37
CA ILE A 194 12.98 -1.27 2.97
C ILE A 194 12.98 -1.42 4.49
N THR A 195 11.81 -1.41 5.11
CA THR A 195 11.65 -1.58 6.55
C THR A 195 12.31 -2.87 7.07
N GLN A 196 12.25 -3.97 6.30
CA GLN A 196 12.85 -5.26 6.69
C GLN A 196 14.38 -5.25 6.73
N ASP A 197 15.04 -4.27 6.10
CA ASP A 197 16.50 -4.12 6.22
C ASP A 197 16.93 -3.56 7.59
N PHE A 198 15.98 -3.01 8.36
CA PHE A 198 16.22 -2.36 9.65
C PHE A 198 15.57 -3.06 10.85
N GLY A 199 14.74 -4.05 10.62
CA GLY A 199 14.04 -4.83 11.65
C GLY A 199 12.63 -5.21 11.23
N SER A 200 11.93 -5.90 12.12
CA SER A 200 10.56 -6.33 11.86
C SER A 200 9.54 -5.21 12.12
N VAL A 201 8.34 -5.38 11.62
CA VAL A 201 7.17 -4.57 11.94
C VAL A 201 6.38 -5.28 13.03
N TYR A 202 5.88 -4.57 14.03
CA TYR A 202 4.91 -5.09 15.00
C TYR A 202 3.56 -4.42 14.77
N VAL A 203 2.47 -5.16 14.97
CA VAL A 203 1.10 -4.64 14.74
C VAL A 203 0.29 -4.75 16.02
N LEU A 204 0.03 -3.60 16.66
CA LEU A 204 -0.75 -3.51 17.89
C LEU A 204 -2.25 -3.69 17.64
N ASP A 205 -2.93 -4.40 18.54
CA ASP A 205 -4.40 -4.46 18.57
C ASP A 205 -5.00 -3.18 19.21
N ARG A 206 -4.68 -2.03 18.63
CA ARG A 206 -5.18 -0.71 19.02
C ARG A 206 -5.68 0.01 17.76
N CYS A 207 -6.75 0.80 17.90
CA CYS A 207 -7.24 1.64 16.82
C CYS A 207 -6.84 3.10 17.10
N PHE A 208 -5.85 3.61 16.38
CA PHE A 208 -5.33 4.95 16.55
C PHE A 208 -5.49 5.83 15.30
N GLY A 209 -6.32 5.46 14.35
CA GLY A 209 -6.55 6.26 13.16
C GLY A 209 -7.80 5.88 12.40
N VAL A 210 -8.18 6.75 11.49
CA VAL A 210 -9.29 6.55 10.56
C VAL A 210 -8.75 6.67 9.14
N TYR A 211 -9.09 5.68 8.32
CA TYR A 211 -8.82 5.63 6.89
C TYR A 211 -10.10 5.94 6.10
N ARG A 212 -10.06 6.97 5.25
CA ARG A 212 -11.18 7.30 4.35
C ARG A 212 -11.09 6.52 3.05
N SER A 213 -11.96 5.52 2.91
CA SER A 213 -12.15 4.80 1.65
C SER A 213 -13.16 5.54 0.79
N ARG A 214 -12.78 5.96 -0.40
CA ARG A 214 -13.64 6.73 -1.32
C ARG A 214 -13.84 5.99 -2.62
N SER A 215 -15.07 6.03 -3.10
CA SER A 215 -15.48 5.40 -4.35
C SER A 215 -15.73 6.40 -5.49
N ALA A 216 -15.90 7.69 -5.20
CA ALA A 216 -16.36 8.67 -6.17
C ALA A 216 -15.24 9.25 -7.04
N ALA A 217 -15.53 9.44 -8.33
CA ALA A 217 -14.68 10.16 -9.28
C ALA A 217 -14.46 11.62 -8.83
N GLY A 218 -13.23 12.10 -8.91
CA GLY A 218 -12.87 13.48 -8.58
C GLY A 218 -12.03 13.63 -7.32
N HIS A 219 -11.71 12.56 -6.62
CA HIS A 219 -10.84 12.56 -5.44
C HIS A 219 -9.45 12.01 -5.77
N SER A 220 -8.43 12.48 -5.05
CA SER A 220 -7.02 12.11 -5.22
C SER A 220 -6.66 10.70 -4.74
N ASN A 221 -7.61 9.95 -4.16
CA ASN A 221 -7.36 8.60 -3.66
C ASN A 221 -6.98 7.64 -4.80
N TYR A 222 -5.79 7.01 -4.70
CA TYR A 222 -5.24 6.11 -5.70
C TYR A 222 -6.20 5.00 -6.15
N ASN A 223 -6.96 4.43 -5.21
CA ASN A 223 -7.91 3.35 -5.52
C ASN A 223 -9.13 3.82 -6.32
N SER A 224 -9.52 5.09 -6.19
CA SER A 224 -10.66 5.65 -6.94
C SER A 224 -10.29 6.11 -8.35
N ILE A 225 -9.03 6.52 -8.57
CA ILE A 225 -8.56 7.04 -9.86
C ILE A 225 -7.91 5.97 -10.75
N THR A 226 -7.69 4.75 -10.25
CA THR A 226 -7.03 3.67 -10.98
C THR A 226 -7.94 2.47 -11.21
N THR A 227 -7.79 1.82 -12.37
CA THR A 227 -8.50 0.58 -12.68
C THR A 227 -7.86 -0.63 -12.00
N ALA A 228 -8.63 -1.70 -11.80
CA ALA A 228 -8.09 -2.97 -11.30
C ALA A 228 -6.97 -3.53 -12.20
N ALA A 229 -7.10 -3.36 -13.52
CA ALA A 229 -6.08 -3.76 -14.48
C ALA A 229 -4.79 -2.97 -14.31
N PHE A 230 -4.90 -1.66 -14.14
CA PHE A 230 -3.74 -0.80 -13.86
C PHE A 230 -3.02 -1.23 -12.58
N ARG A 231 -3.76 -1.46 -11.48
CA ARG A 231 -3.17 -1.89 -10.22
C ARG A 231 -2.47 -3.25 -10.32
N CYS A 232 -3.02 -4.19 -11.09
CA CYS A 232 -2.34 -5.47 -11.34
C CYS A 232 -1.00 -5.28 -12.05
N ARG A 233 -0.95 -4.43 -13.10
CA ARG A 233 0.28 -4.12 -13.82
C ARG A 233 1.30 -3.43 -12.93
N GLU A 234 0.84 -2.45 -12.17
CA GLU A 234 1.69 -1.72 -11.22
C GLU A 234 2.31 -2.66 -10.18
N ASN A 235 1.51 -3.54 -9.57
CA ASN A 235 2.01 -4.53 -8.61
C ASN A 235 3.04 -5.50 -9.22
N ILE A 236 2.84 -5.93 -10.48
CA ILE A 236 3.81 -6.76 -11.18
C ILE A 236 5.11 -6.00 -11.41
N ARG A 237 5.03 -4.73 -11.84
CA ARG A 237 6.18 -3.87 -12.09
C ARG A 237 6.96 -3.60 -10.80
N LEU A 238 6.26 -3.28 -9.72
CA LEU A 238 6.86 -3.03 -8.42
C LEU A 238 7.52 -4.27 -7.82
N ALA A 239 6.88 -5.44 -7.95
CA ALA A 239 7.48 -6.69 -7.50
C ALA A 239 8.80 -6.98 -8.22
N ARG A 240 8.87 -6.76 -9.55
CA ARG A 240 10.12 -6.89 -10.31
C ARG A 240 11.16 -5.86 -9.87
N ALA A 241 10.77 -4.61 -9.64
CA ALA A 241 11.69 -3.59 -9.16
C ALA A 241 12.31 -3.95 -7.80
N VAL A 242 11.53 -4.58 -6.90
CA VAL A 242 12.04 -5.12 -5.63
C VAL A 242 12.99 -6.29 -5.86
N GLU A 243 12.64 -7.27 -6.72
CA GLU A 243 13.54 -8.40 -7.03
C GLU A 243 14.87 -7.91 -7.60
N ASP A 244 14.84 -6.96 -8.53
CA ASP A 244 16.04 -6.37 -9.15
C ASP A 244 16.89 -5.61 -8.13
N PHE A 245 16.27 -4.74 -7.31
CA PHE A 245 16.96 -3.95 -6.30
C PHE A 245 17.63 -4.81 -5.23
N TYR A 246 16.96 -5.87 -4.80
CA TYR A 246 17.47 -6.79 -3.78
C TYR A 246 18.17 -8.02 -4.35
N HIS A 247 18.49 -8.02 -5.66
CA HIS A 247 19.23 -9.09 -6.33
C HIS A 247 18.70 -10.50 -6.05
N GLY A 248 17.36 -10.64 -6.03
CA GLY A 248 16.67 -11.92 -5.80
C GLY A 248 16.62 -12.38 -4.34
N LYS A 249 16.93 -11.52 -3.37
CA LYS A 249 16.74 -11.84 -1.93
C LYS A 249 15.31 -12.27 -1.61
N TYR A 250 14.32 -11.69 -2.30
CA TYR A 250 12.90 -11.98 -2.13
C TYR A 250 12.36 -12.70 -3.37
N ASP A 251 11.70 -13.85 -3.18
CA ASP A 251 10.95 -14.55 -4.25
C ASP A 251 9.54 -13.96 -4.34
N LEU A 252 9.35 -13.01 -5.26
CA LEU A 252 8.06 -12.36 -5.49
C LEU A 252 7.26 -13.01 -6.64
N PHE A 253 7.73 -14.12 -7.17
CA PHE A 253 7.00 -14.87 -8.21
C PHE A 253 5.54 -15.20 -7.81
N PRO A 254 5.22 -15.62 -6.57
CA PRO A 254 3.83 -15.86 -6.17
C PRO A 254 2.94 -14.61 -6.28
N LEU A 255 3.47 -13.44 -5.92
CA LEU A 255 2.78 -12.15 -6.02
C LEU A 255 2.59 -11.74 -7.49
N ILE A 256 3.65 -11.83 -8.29
CA ILE A 256 3.61 -11.56 -9.73
C ILE A 256 2.56 -12.46 -10.39
N ARG A 257 2.62 -13.77 -10.13
CA ARG A 257 1.69 -14.76 -10.69
C ARG A 257 0.23 -14.47 -10.30
N ARG A 258 -0.02 -14.12 -9.04
CA ARG A 258 -1.36 -13.74 -8.57
C ARG A 258 -1.92 -12.54 -9.34
N ASN A 259 -1.11 -11.49 -9.54
CA ASN A 259 -1.53 -10.31 -10.29
C ASN A 259 -1.70 -10.59 -11.79
N GLN A 260 -0.86 -11.40 -12.39
CA GLN A 260 -1.03 -11.87 -13.77
C GLN A 260 -2.35 -12.63 -13.95
N THR A 261 -2.64 -13.58 -13.05
CA THR A 261 -3.89 -14.33 -13.04
C THR A 261 -5.09 -13.41 -12.89
N ARG A 262 -5.02 -12.43 -11.97
CA ARG A 262 -6.08 -11.45 -11.78
C ARG A 262 -6.28 -10.57 -13.02
N LEU A 263 -5.20 -10.11 -13.66
CA LEU A 263 -5.25 -9.30 -14.87
C LEU A 263 -5.97 -10.05 -16.00
N LEU A 264 -5.64 -11.32 -16.24
CA LEU A 264 -6.33 -12.15 -17.22
C LEU A 264 -7.79 -12.43 -16.83
N THR A 265 -8.06 -12.61 -15.53
CA THR A 265 -9.43 -12.86 -15.04
C THR A 265 -10.37 -11.68 -15.31
N ILE A 266 -9.94 -10.45 -15.04
CA ILE A 266 -10.75 -9.25 -15.28
C ILE A 266 -10.91 -8.93 -16.77
N SER A 267 -10.05 -9.50 -17.62
CA SER A 267 -10.12 -9.37 -19.09
C SER A 267 -10.99 -10.45 -19.75
N LEU A 268 -11.57 -11.39 -18.95
CA LEU A 268 -12.43 -12.44 -19.52
C LEU A 268 -13.69 -11.85 -20.14
N GLY A 269 -13.95 -12.24 -21.38
CA GLY A 269 -15.10 -11.76 -22.15
C GLY A 269 -14.83 -10.53 -23.03
N ASP A 270 -13.73 -9.82 -22.80
CA ASP A 270 -13.25 -8.72 -23.65
C ASP A 270 -12.00 -9.16 -24.43
N GLU A 271 -12.14 -9.31 -25.75
CA GLU A 271 -11.05 -9.80 -26.60
C GLU A 271 -9.86 -8.84 -26.65
N THR A 272 -10.13 -7.54 -26.73
CA THR A 272 -9.09 -6.51 -26.81
C THR A 272 -8.30 -6.42 -25.49
N ALA A 273 -9.02 -6.39 -24.37
CA ALA A 273 -8.40 -6.37 -23.04
C ALA A 273 -7.59 -7.64 -22.77
N TRP A 274 -8.10 -8.80 -23.21
CA TRP A 274 -7.39 -10.06 -23.07
C TRP A 274 -6.10 -10.09 -23.88
N ASP A 275 -6.14 -9.70 -25.16
CA ASP A 275 -4.98 -9.74 -26.04
C ASP A 275 -3.90 -8.76 -25.55
N ALA A 276 -4.29 -7.58 -25.07
CA ALA A 276 -3.38 -6.63 -24.43
C ALA A 276 -2.71 -7.23 -23.17
N ALA A 277 -3.50 -7.86 -22.28
CA ALA A 277 -2.97 -8.51 -21.08
C ALA A 277 -2.07 -9.71 -21.43
N ALA A 278 -2.49 -10.52 -22.41
CA ALA A 278 -1.76 -11.70 -22.86
C ALA A 278 -0.39 -11.36 -23.46
N ALA A 279 -0.26 -10.23 -24.14
CA ALA A 279 1.00 -9.76 -24.71
C ALA A 279 2.05 -9.41 -23.64
N GLU A 280 1.60 -9.01 -22.45
CA GLU A 280 2.46 -8.61 -21.34
C GLU A 280 2.89 -9.78 -20.43
N ILE A 281 2.19 -10.93 -20.52
CA ILE A 281 2.33 -12.05 -19.61
C ILE A 281 3.02 -13.22 -20.31
N PRO A 282 4.28 -13.58 -19.98
CA PRO A 282 5.02 -14.66 -20.64
C PRO A 282 4.32 -16.02 -20.59
N ASP A 283 3.71 -16.36 -19.45
CA ASP A 283 3.07 -17.65 -19.19
C ASP A 283 1.55 -17.65 -19.40
N THR A 284 1.04 -16.79 -20.28
CA THR A 284 -0.40 -16.66 -20.54
C THR A 284 -1.12 -17.98 -20.76
N LYS A 285 -0.51 -18.91 -21.53
CA LYS A 285 -1.12 -20.23 -21.81
C LYS A 285 -1.31 -21.06 -20.53
N ALA A 286 -0.36 -21.02 -19.60
CA ALA A 286 -0.44 -21.75 -18.35
C ALA A 286 -1.53 -21.16 -17.43
N ILE A 287 -1.60 -19.82 -17.31
CA ILE A 287 -2.64 -19.15 -16.53
C ILE A 287 -4.02 -19.40 -17.14
N ALA A 288 -4.14 -19.29 -18.45
CA ALA A 288 -5.39 -19.52 -19.15
C ALA A 288 -5.90 -20.95 -18.99
N ALA A 289 -4.99 -21.94 -18.88
CA ALA A 289 -5.33 -23.32 -18.56
C ALA A 289 -5.92 -23.47 -17.15
N GLU A 290 -5.35 -22.76 -16.17
CA GLU A 290 -5.89 -22.71 -14.80
C GLU A 290 -7.27 -22.09 -14.77
N LEU A 291 -7.44 -20.92 -15.44
CA LEU A 291 -8.73 -20.25 -15.53
C LEU A 291 -9.78 -21.11 -16.25
N LEU A 292 -9.40 -21.85 -17.30
CA LEU A 292 -10.28 -22.79 -18.00
C LEU A 292 -10.76 -23.92 -17.07
N TYR A 293 -9.86 -24.47 -16.25
CA TYR A 293 -10.23 -25.49 -15.27
C TYR A 293 -11.17 -24.93 -14.20
N LEU A 294 -10.88 -23.74 -13.66
CA LEU A 294 -11.73 -23.10 -12.66
C LEU A 294 -13.13 -22.76 -13.23
N ALA A 295 -13.17 -22.27 -14.47
CA ALA A 295 -14.42 -21.99 -15.18
C ALA A 295 -15.23 -23.27 -15.44
N TRP A 296 -14.55 -24.36 -15.81
CA TRP A 296 -15.20 -25.65 -16.02
C TRP A 296 -15.75 -26.22 -14.70
N ARG A 297 -14.97 -26.20 -13.63
CA ARG A 297 -15.40 -26.62 -12.30
C ARG A 297 -16.58 -25.79 -11.77
N GLY A 298 -16.56 -24.51 -12.03
CA GLY A 298 -17.65 -23.57 -11.69
C GLY A 298 -18.83 -23.58 -12.67
N LYS A 299 -18.80 -24.44 -13.73
CA LYS A 299 -19.81 -24.52 -14.81
C LYS A 299 -20.07 -23.20 -15.54
N ARG A 300 -19.07 -22.32 -15.62
CA ARG A 300 -19.14 -20.99 -16.26
C ARG A 300 -19.00 -21.09 -17.78
N LYS A 301 -20.09 -21.37 -18.50
CA LYS A 301 -20.09 -21.71 -19.93
C LYS A 301 -19.49 -20.63 -20.84
N GLN A 302 -19.79 -19.35 -20.57
CA GLN A 302 -19.31 -18.23 -21.41
C GLN A 302 -17.78 -18.08 -21.31
N GLU A 303 -17.23 -18.16 -20.11
CA GLU A 303 -15.78 -18.10 -19.88
C GLU A 303 -15.06 -19.31 -20.50
N ILE A 304 -15.65 -20.51 -20.40
CA ILE A 304 -15.11 -21.70 -21.04
C ILE A 304 -15.04 -21.52 -22.57
N ALA A 305 -16.10 -20.97 -23.18
CA ALA A 305 -16.14 -20.73 -24.62
C ALA A 305 -15.09 -19.68 -25.03
N PHE A 306 -14.96 -18.59 -24.26
CA PHE A 306 -13.96 -17.56 -24.47
C PHE A 306 -12.54 -18.14 -24.40
N LEU A 307 -12.19 -18.80 -23.28
CA LEU A 307 -10.85 -19.36 -23.05
C LEU A 307 -10.46 -20.41 -24.11
N ARG A 308 -11.41 -21.24 -24.56
CA ARG A 308 -11.16 -22.22 -25.64
C ARG A 308 -10.81 -21.55 -26.97
N ARG A 309 -11.41 -20.40 -27.29
CA ARG A 309 -11.05 -19.65 -28.51
C ARG A 309 -9.64 -19.05 -28.40
N LYS A 310 -9.31 -18.48 -27.22
CA LYS A 310 -8.01 -17.82 -26.98
C LYS A 310 -6.84 -18.81 -26.85
N ILE A 311 -7.10 -20.08 -26.53
CA ILE A 311 -6.06 -21.10 -26.35
C ILE A 311 -6.32 -22.26 -27.31
N SER A 312 -5.93 -22.07 -28.57
CA SER A 312 -6.02 -23.14 -29.55
C SER A 312 -5.14 -24.34 -29.13
N GLY A 313 -5.73 -25.55 -29.13
CA GLY A 313 -5.01 -26.80 -28.82
C GLY A 313 -4.95 -27.18 -27.34
N LEU A 314 -5.51 -26.40 -26.39
CA LEU A 314 -5.57 -26.79 -24.98
C LEU A 314 -6.80 -27.66 -24.70
N THR A 315 -6.58 -28.91 -24.35
CA THR A 315 -7.65 -29.82 -23.88
C THR A 315 -7.73 -29.78 -22.35
N ILE A 316 -8.94 -30.01 -21.79
CA ILE A 316 -9.15 -30.09 -20.33
C ILE A 316 -8.20 -31.10 -19.66
N PRO A 317 -7.92 -32.30 -20.25
CA PRO A 317 -6.94 -33.22 -19.70
C PRO A 317 -5.49 -32.70 -19.69
N ALA A 318 -5.08 -31.87 -20.63
CA ALA A 318 -3.76 -31.22 -20.62
C ALA A 318 -3.67 -30.12 -19.56
N ALA A 319 -4.76 -29.34 -19.36
CA ALA A 319 -4.90 -28.38 -18.26
C ALA A 319 -4.81 -29.08 -16.89
N LEU A 320 -5.48 -30.21 -16.70
CA LEU A 320 -5.44 -31.02 -15.48
C LEU A 320 -4.03 -31.52 -15.13
N ARG A 321 -3.24 -31.93 -16.15
CA ARG A 321 -1.83 -32.36 -15.91
C ARG A 321 -0.94 -31.20 -15.50
N GLY A 322 -1.12 -30.03 -16.07
CA GLY A 322 -0.43 -28.79 -15.67
C GLY A 322 -0.74 -28.39 -14.24
N LEU A 323 -2.02 -28.44 -13.86
CA LEU A 323 -2.51 -28.08 -12.52
C LEU A 323 -2.03 -29.03 -11.43
N LYS A 324 -1.86 -30.33 -11.72
CA LYS A 324 -1.33 -31.28 -10.75
C LYS A 324 0.10 -30.92 -10.35
N ARG A 325 0.92 -30.46 -11.29
CA ARG A 325 2.28 -29.96 -11.04
C ARG A 325 2.30 -28.63 -10.31
N LEU A 326 1.32 -27.77 -10.57
CA LEU A 326 1.21 -26.44 -9.91
C LEU A 326 0.62 -26.56 -8.50
N SER A 327 -0.40 -27.41 -8.30
CA SER A 327 -0.99 -27.66 -6.96
C SER A 327 0.02 -28.24 -5.98
N GLU A 328 1.00 -29.01 -6.46
CA GLU A 328 2.10 -29.50 -5.63
C GLU A 328 3.06 -28.37 -5.22
N LYS A 329 3.24 -27.33 -6.04
CA LYS A 329 4.01 -26.13 -5.70
C LYS A 329 3.21 -25.15 -4.81
N LEU A 330 1.90 -25.01 -5.04
CA LEU A 330 1.01 -24.10 -4.31
C LEU A 330 0.53 -24.65 -2.96
N ARG A 331 0.58 -25.98 -2.72
CA ARG A 331 0.26 -26.60 -1.42
C ARG A 331 1.21 -26.21 -0.29
N LYS A 332 2.29 -25.51 -0.58
CA LYS A 332 3.22 -24.98 0.42
C LYS A 332 2.84 -23.59 0.94
N ILE A 333 1.75 -22.99 0.42
CA ILE A 333 1.24 -21.68 0.89
C ILE A 333 0.02 -21.97 1.76
N PRO A 334 -0.02 -21.54 3.04
CA PRO A 334 -1.17 -21.72 3.91
C PRO A 334 -2.42 -21.07 3.31
N HIS A 335 -3.47 -21.84 3.14
CA HIS A 335 -4.80 -21.35 2.81
C HIS A 335 -5.49 -20.94 4.10
N ASP A 336 -5.58 -19.63 4.36
CA ASP A 336 -6.62 -19.15 5.26
C ASP A 336 -7.19 -17.82 4.75
N ASP A 337 -8.53 -17.81 4.72
CA ASP A 337 -9.45 -16.68 4.66
C ASP A 337 -9.53 -15.78 3.41
N GLN A 338 -9.92 -16.36 2.25
CA GLN A 338 -10.42 -15.59 1.08
C GLN A 338 -11.93 -15.26 1.14
N ARG A 339 -12.61 -15.33 2.29
CA ARG A 339 -14.08 -15.18 2.36
C ARG A 339 -14.59 -13.90 3.03
N ARG A 340 -13.80 -12.85 3.20
CA ARG A 340 -14.36 -11.57 3.68
C ARG A 340 -13.82 -10.41 2.86
N GLY A 341 -14.68 -9.83 2.05
CA GLY A 341 -14.54 -8.47 1.59
C GLY A 341 -14.51 -8.20 0.10
N TYR A 342 -15.42 -8.73 -0.68
CA TYR A 342 -15.93 -8.06 -1.89
C TYR A 342 -17.29 -8.67 -2.22
N ARG A 343 -18.34 -8.26 -1.51
CA ARG A 343 -19.69 -8.34 -2.05
C ARG A 343 -19.86 -7.18 -3.03
N LYS A 344 -20.28 -7.54 -4.24
CA LYS A 344 -20.75 -6.60 -5.25
C LYS A 344 -21.93 -5.80 -4.68
N GLU A 345 -21.88 -4.51 -4.84
CA GLU A 345 -22.97 -3.68 -5.33
C GLU A 345 -22.44 -2.86 -6.51
#